data_e10b24d22260eece6f73700045e6c573
#
_entry.id   e10b24d22260eece6f73700045e6c573
#
_cell.length_a   1.000
_cell.length_b   1.000
_cell.length_c   1.000
_cell.angle_alpha   90.00
_cell.angle_beta   90.00
_cell.angle_gamma   90.00
#
_symmetry.space_group_name_H-M   'P 1'
#
loop_
_entity.id
_entity.type
_entity.pdbx_description
1 polymer ?
#
loop_
_entity_poly.entity_id
_entity_poly.type
_entity_poly.pdbx_seq_one_letter_code
_entity_poly.pdbx_strand_id
1 'polypeptide(L)'
;MQWTSRMAAQHSALWGFDRWYRLWWYIWPASLALLICGWICVDKSSGVTSSAASWGRPVPNAPPQPVRRSPILANWPEKLQNDVMTCFSNAIDLTPLMEACTRLIDSGQAPNPQLVAAYSQRGFLRRLKEPDLALADYNTALNIQADAPVVLTNRAWIYMSRNRFDTALQDLNKAIELFPPAAAARARYYRGFTFFKLKDYAPAMSDLNEAVKVEPNNPDPYLARGELEQAQQLYDAALRDFDEFSKRAPRNPRGLIGRGSVLEATGRSKEALLAYENAVALEPANAQALAARDRLRSTQDAGDQAK
;
A
#
# COMPACT_ATOMS: atom_id res chain seq x y z
N MET A 1 -14.38 16.76 -30.78
CA MET A 1 -13.84 17.16 -29.46
C MET A 1 -14.69 16.60 -28.32
N GLN A 2 -14.87 15.28 -28.23
CA GLN A 2 -15.68 14.65 -27.14
C GLN A 2 -15.04 13.35 -26.58
N TRP A 3 -13.75 13.12 -26.82
CA TRP A 3 -13.05 11.90 -26.38
C TRP A 3 -12.12 12.09 -25.19
N THR A 4 -11.89 13.31 -24.75
CA THR A 4 -10.93 13.61 -23.65
C THR A 4 -11.54 13.64 -22.26
N SER A 5 -12.87 13.68 -22.13
CA SER A 5 -13.53 13.77 -20.81
C SER A 5 -13.83 12.43 -20.14
N ARG A 6 -13.80 11.30 -20.85
CA ARG A 6 -14.05 9.98 -20.25
C ARG A 6 -12.82 9.32 -19.62
N MET A 7 -11.61 9.69 -20.01
CA MET A 7 -10.39 9.15 -19.39
C MET A 7 -10.05 9.79 -18.03
N ALA A 8 -10.45 11.03 -17.81
CA ALA A 8 -10.19 11.72 -16.55
C ALA A 8 -10.99 11.13 -15.36
N ALA A 9 -12.19 10.59 -15.61
CA ALA A 9 -13.03 10.03 -14.56
C ALA A 9 -12.58 8.64 -14.07
N GLN A 10 -11.82 7.89 -14.87
CA GLN A 10 -11.29 6.58 -14.45
C GLN A 10 -10.00 6.69 -13.62
N HIS A 11 -9.25 7.81 -13.75
CA HIS A 11 -8.05 8.04 -12.95
C HIS A 11 -8.32 8.49 -11.51
N SER A 12 -9.48 9.07 -11.24
CA SER A 12 -9.81 9.55 -9.88
C SER A 12 -10.04 8.42 -8.85
N ALA A 13 -10.40 7.23 -9.30
CA ALA A 13 -10.60 6.07 -8.41
C ALA A 13 -9.30 5.48 -7.84
N LEU A 14 -8.15 5.77 -8.47
CA LEU A 14 -6.83 5.28 -8.02
C LEU A 14 -6.14 6.23 -7.02
N TRP A 15 -6.59 7.49 -6.91
CA TRP A 15 -5.93 8.52 -6.10
C TRP A 15 -6.13 8.39 -4.58
N GLY A 16 -7.08 7.57 -4.14
CA GLY A 16 -7.30 7.31 -2.71
C GLY A 16 -6.21 6.50 -2.02
N PHE A 17 -5.41 5.73 -2.77
CA PHE A 17 -4.39 4.83 -2.22
C PHE A 17 -3.18 5.56 -1.62
N ASP A 18 -2.88 6.78 -2.04
CA ASP A 18 -1.59 7.41 -1.79
C ASP A 18 -1.45 8.17 -0.47
N ARG A 19 -2.54 8.72 0.02
CA ARG A 19 -2.49 9.59 1.20
C ARG A 19 -2.26 8.80 2.49
N TRP A 20 -2.62 7.52 2.49
CA TRP A 20 -2.49 6.61 3.63
C TRP A 20 -1.15 5.93 3.71
N TYR A 21 -0.49 5.65 2.57
CA TYR A 21 0.87 5.12 2.56
C TYR A 21 1.88 6.02 3.28
N ARG A 22 1.64 7.34 3.30
CA ARG A 22 2.50 8.30 3.99
C ARG A 22 2.40 8.22 5.51
N LEU A 23 1.27 7.79 6.07
CA LEU A 23 1.05 7.72 7.52
C LEU A 23 1.41 6.34 8.10
N TRP A 24 1.36 5.28 7.31
CA TRP A 24 1.60 3.91 7.79
C TRP A 24 3.06 3.62 8.09
N TRP A 25 4.00 4.28 7.40
CA TRP A 25 5.42 4.27 7.71
C TRP A 25 5.76 4.97 9.04
N TYR A 26 4.87 5.80 9.57
CA TYR A 26 5.08 6.52 10.84
C TYR A 26 4.84 5.67 12.08
N ILE A 27 4.19 4.52 11.99
CA ILE A 27 3.76 3.73 13.16
C ILE A 27 4.67 2.51 13.39
N TRP A 28 5.52 2.14 12.43
CA TRP A 28 6.44 1.03 12.63
C TRP A 28 7.87 1.53 12.88
N PRO A 29 8.49 1.10 14.02
CA PRO A 29 9.81 1.58 14.41
C PRO A 29 10.89 1.12 13.42
N ALA A 30 11.96 1.92 13.34
CA ALA A 30 13.17 1.77 12.52
C ALA A 30 13.81 0.36 12.51
N SER A 31 13.31 -0.56 13.32
CA SER A 31 13.73 -1.95 13.43
C SER A 31 13.51 -2.81 12.20
N LEU A 32 12.52 -2.51 11.33
CA LEU A 32 12.28 -3.35 10.15
C LEU A 32 13.14 -2.95 8.95
N ALA A 33 13.49 -1.68 8.80
CA ALA A 33 14.49 -1.26 7.82
C ALA A 33 15.87 -1.86 8.12
N LEU A 34 16.20 -2.05 9.40
CA LEU A 34 17.41 -2.74 9.85
C LEU A 34 17.34 -4.26 9.66
N LEU A 35 16.14 -4.87 9.70
CA LEU A 35 15.99 -6.31 9.45
C LEU A 35 16.16 -6.65 7.96
N ILE A 36 15.76 -5.78 7.04
CA ILE A 36 15.99 -6.01 5.59
C ILE A 36 17.48 -5.88 5.25
N CYS A 37 18.21 -5.02 5.93
CA CYS A 37 19.68 -4.94 5.80
C CYS A 37 20.43 -6.01 6.62
N GLY A 38 19.84 -6.51 7.70
CA GLY A 38 20.50 -7.46 8.60
C GLY A 38 20.36 -8.94 8.20
N TRP A 39 19.41 -9.28 7.34
CA TRP A 39 19.15 -10.68 6.95
C TRP A 39 20.05 -11.23 5.83
N ILE A 40 20.87 -10.38 5.22
CA ILE A 40 21.79 -10.79 4.14
C ILE A 40 23.14 -11.29 4.68
N CYS A 41 23.42 -11.17 5.97
CA CYS A 41 24.68 -11.61 6.57
C CYS A 41 24.45 -12.32 7.91
N VAL A 42 23.86 -13.52 7.91
CA VAL A 42 24.03 -14.46 9.03
C VAL A 42 24.98 -15.56 8.61
N ASP A 43 26.22 -15.38 8.97
CA ASP A 43 27.21 -16.46 9.02
C ASP A 43 26.85 -17.45 10.13
N LYS A 44 26.79 -18.72 9.78
CA LYS A 44 26.47 -19.85 10.65
C LYS A 44 27.66 -20.28 11.52
N SER A 45 28.21 -19.39 12.31
CA SER A 45 29.21 -19.82 13.29
C SER A 45 29.28 -18.87 14.48
N SER A 46 28.44 -19.10 15.45
CA SER A 46 28.75 -18.96 16.88
C SER A 46 27.46 -19.06 17.72
N GLY A 47 27.35 -20.15 18.46
CA GLY A 47 26.30 -20.33 19.45
C GLY A 47 26.53 -19.40 20.65
N VAL A 48 25.60 -18.48 20.87
CA VAL A 48 25.46 -17.76 22.13
C VAL A 48 23.98 -17.67 22.46
N THR A 49 23.58 -18.39 23.50
CA THR A 49 22.30 -18.25 24.16
C THR A 49 22.27 -16.93 24.91
N SER A 50 21.35 -16.02 24.57
CA SER A 50 21.14 -14.80 25.37
C SER A 50 19.78 -14.82 26.04
N SER A 51 19.84 -14.66 27.36
CA SER A 51 18.73 -14.46 28.30
C SER A 51 17.89 -13.22 27.96
N ALA A 52 16.59 -13.32 28.26
CA ALA A 52 15.60 -12.26 28.11
C ALA A 52 16.03 -10.95 28.81
N ALA A 53 16.19 -9.89 28.02
CA ALA A 53 16.46 -8.56 28.54
C ALA A 53 15.16 -7.78 28.75
N SER A 54 14.99 -7.28 29.96
CA SER A 54 13.90 -6.42 30.43
C SER A 54 13.82 -5.12 29.62
N TRP A 55 12.65 -4.80 29.09
CA TRP A 55 12.35 -3.54 28.40
C TRP A 55 12.24 -2.41 29.45
N GLY A 56 13.31 -1.61 29.61
CA GLY A 56 13.31 -0.40 30.40
C GLY A 56 12.49 0.70 29.74
N ARG A 57 11.72 1.45 30.54
CA ARG A 57 10.97 2.65 30.11
C ARG A 57 11.94 3.68 29.53
N PRO A 58 11.55 4.47 28.48
CA PRO A 58 12.37 5.55 27.96
C PRO A 58 12.62 6.61 29.06
N VAL A 59 13.87 6.98 29.28
CA VAL A 59 14.25 8.06 30.19
C VAL A 59 14.04 9.38 29.45
N PRO A 60 13.19 10.31 29.95
CA PRO A 60 13.06 11.64 29.36
C PRO A 60 14.41 12.40 29.49
N ASN A 61 14.88 12.97 28.39
CA ASN A 61 16.13 13.78 28.31
C ASN A 61 17.45 13.01 28.16
N ALA A 62 17.49 11.80 27.70
CA ALA A 62 18.75 11.24 27.23
C ALA A 62 19.13 11.93 25.89
N PRO A 63 20.41 12.39 25.73
CA PRO A 63 20.86 12.93 24.46
C PRO A 63 20.66 11.88 23.35
N PRO A 64 20.33 12.28 22.10
CA PRO A 64 20.13 11.35 21.02
C PRO A 64 21.36 10.45 20.91
N GLN A 65 21.16 9.15 21.10
CA GLN A 65 22.23 8.16 20.93
C GLN A 65 22.77 8.32 19.50
N PRO A 66 24.08 8.38 19.30
CA PRO A 66 24.63 8.45 17.96
C PRO A 66 24.13 7.21 17.19
N VAL A 67 23.49 7.45 16.07
CA VAL A 67 22.99 6.37 15.18
C VAL A 67 24.19 5.47 14.90
N ARG A 68 24.17 4.23 15.43
CA ARG A 68 25.24 3.25 15.18
C ARG A 68 25.32 3.04 13.67
N ARG A 69 26.35 3.59 13.04
CA ARG A 69 26.63 3.39 11.62
C ARG A 69 26.75 1.89 11.38
N SER A 70 26.03 1.37 10.40
CA SER A 70 26.15 -0.03 10.03
C SER A 70 27.61 -0.34 9.69
N PRO A 71 28.19 -1.43 10.20
CA PRO A 71 29.58 -1.81 9.87
C PRO A 71 29.84 -1.93 8.35
N ILE A 72 28.80 -2.24 7.58
CA ILE A 72 28.84 -2.35 6.12
C ILE A 72 29.13 -1.00 5.46
N LEU A 73 28.71 0.11 6.04
CA LEU A 73 28.90 1.46 5.49
C LEU A 73 30.17 2.13 5.98
N ALA A 74 30.88 1.56 6.98
CA ALA A 74 32.03 2.20 7.61
C ALA A 74 33.17 2.53 6.65
N ASN A 75 33.33 1.76 5.57
CA ASN A 75 34.37 1.92 4.56
C ASN A 75 33.93 2.73 3.33
N TRP A 76 32.69 3.26 3.34
CA TRP A 76 32.19 4.05 2.21
C TRP A 76 32.55 5.54 2.39
N PRO A 77 32.71 6.28 1.27
CA PRO A 77 32.80 7.74 1.33
C PRO A 77 31.62 8.31 2.13
N GLU A 78 31.89 9.27 3.01
CA GLU A 78 30.86 9.86 3.90
C GLU A 78 29.64 10.36 3.13
N LYS A 79 29.85 10.95 1.96
CA LYS A 79 28.77 11.40 1.07
C LYS A 79 27.84 10.26 0.67
N LEU A 80 28.36 9.10 0.31
CA LEU A 80 27.55 7.92 -0.06
C LEU A 80 26.84 7.31 1.14
N GLN A 81 27.47 7.34 2.33
CA GLN A 81 26.79 6.94 3.57
C GLN A 81 25.56 7.81 3.82
N ASN A 82 25.69 9.13 3.65
CA ASN A 82 24.60 10.07 3.81
C ASN A 82 23.51 9.88 2.75
N ASP A 83 23.87 9.59 1.49
CA ASP A 83 22.91 9.30 0.42
C ASP A 83 22.12 8.01 0.70
N VAL A 84 22.76 6.94 1.21
CA VAL A 84 22.06 5.73 1.66
C VAL A 84 21.06 6.05 2.77
N MET A 85 21.51 6.75 3.81
CA MET A 85 20.65 7.12 4.94
C MET A 85 19.46 7.97 4.51
N THR A 86 19.68 8.90 3.57
CA THR A 86 18.63 9.77 3.06
C THR A 86 17.67 9.02 2.12
N CYS A 87 18.18 8.25 1.16
CA CYS A 87 17.37 7.48 0.19
C CYS A 87 16.38 6.55 0.90
N PHE A 88 16.77 5.95 2.02
CA PHE A 88 15.95 5.01 2.79
C PHE A 88 15.33 5.63 4.05
N SER A 89 15.37 6.95 4.20
CA SER A 89 14.73 7.64 5.32
C SER A 89 13.21 7.71 5.16
N ASN A 90 12.52 7.93 6.28
CA ASN A 90 11.08 8.15 6.32
C ASN A 90 10.72 9.65 6.24
N ALA A 91 11.50 10.45 5.53
CA ALA A 91 11.24 11.88 5.42
C ALA A 91 9.91 12.16 4.68
N ILE A 92 9.22 13.21 5.12
CA ILE A 92 7.95 13.65 4.55
C ILE A 92 8.17 14.28 3.17
N ASP A 93 9.26 15.03 3.02
CA ASP A 93 9.68 15.58 1.74
C ASP A 93 10.34 14.49 0.90
N LEU A 94 9.73 14.18 -0.24
CA LEU A 94 10.18 13.13 -1.14
C LEU A 94 11.30 13.58 -2.08
N THR A 95 11.53 14.89 -2.23
CA THR A 95 12.55 15.43 -3.13
C THR A 95 13.97 15.03 -2.72
N PRO A 96 14.39 15.22 -1.45
CA PRO A 96 15.70 14.78 -1.00
C PRO A 96 15.90 13.25 -1.10
N LEU A 97 14.83 12.47 -0.91
CA LEU A 97 14.88 11.00 -1.06
C LEU A 97 15.18 10.63 -2.52
N MET A 98 14.43 11.21 -3.44
CA MET A 98 14.60 10.98 -4.87
C MET A 98 16.02 11.32 -5.33
N GLU A 99 16.52 12.48 -4.94
CA GLU A 99 17.87 12.94 -5.27
C GLU A 99 18.95 12.04 -4.66
N ALA A 100 18.81 11.64 -3.41
CA ALA A 100 19.78 10.76 -2.75
C ALA A 100 19.81 9.37 -3.38
N CYS A 101 18.64 8.77 -3.70
CA CYS A 101 18.59 7.52 -4.44
C CYS A 101 19.25 7.64 -5.83
N THR A 102 19.05 8.78 -6.51
CA THR A 102 19.65 9.03 -7.82
C THR A 102 21.17 9.16 -7.70
N ARG A 103 21.70 9.96 -6.76
CA ARG A 103 23.14 10.08 -6.53
C ARG A 103 23.78 8.73 -6.16
N LEU A 104 23.09 7.92 -5.35
CA LEU A 104 23.57 6.58 -4.98
C LEU A 104 23.68 5.67 -6.21
N ILE A 105 22.70 5.68 -7.10
CA ILE A 105 22.70 4.94 -8.35
C ILE A 105 23.82 5.44 -9.28
N ASP A 106 23.92 6.74 -9.49
CA ASP A 106 24.84 7.37 -10.43
C ASP A 106 26.31 7.26 -9.97
N SER A 107 26.54 7.03 -8.67
CA SER A 107 27.89 6.84 -8.13
C SER A 107 28.61 5.63 -8.72
N GLY A 108 27.87 4.60 -9.14
CA GLY A 108 28.42 3.32 -9.61
C GLY A 108 29.21 2.54 -8.53
N GLN A 109 29.24 3.03 -7.28
CA GLN A 109 30.06 2.48 -6.20
C GLN A 109 29.25 1.63 -5.21
N ALA A 110 27.91 1.74 -5.25
CA ALA A 110 27.06 0.98 -4.34
C ALA A 110 27.05 -0.52 -4.74
N PRO A 111 27.21 -1.43 -3.77
CA PRO A 111 27.03 -2.87 -4.00
C PRO A 111 25.63 -3.21 -4.51
N ASN A 112 25.51 -4.34 -5.20
CA ASN A 112 24.26 -4.79 -5.81
C ASN A 112 23.03 -4.72 -4.88
N PRO A 113 23.06 -5.17 -3.61
CA PRO A 113 21.88 -5.08 -2.75
C PRO A 113 21.39 -3.65 -2.52
N GLN A 114 22.32 -2.69 -2.36
CA GLN A 114 21.99 -1.28 -2.17
C GLN A 114 21.52 -0.64 -3.49
N LEU A 115 22.06 -1.04 -4.62
CA LEU A 115 21.59 -0.61 -5.93
C LEU A 115 20.17 -1.10 -6.19
N VAL A 116 19.88 -2.38 -5.93
CA VAL A 116 18.52 -2.95 -6.04
C VAL A 116 17.55 -2.18 -5.17
N ALA A 117 17.93 -1.92 -3.92
CA ALA A 117 17.10 -1.15 -2.99
C ALA A 117 16.90 0.30 -3.47
N ALA A 118 17.95 0.98 -3.98
CA ALA A 118 17.88 2.36 -4.46
C ALA A 118 17.00 2.48 -5.72
N TYR A 119 17.15 1.57 -6.69
CA TYR A 119 16.25 1.50 -7.85
C TYR A 119 14.81 1.23 -7.42
N SER A 120 14.60 0.29 -6.49
CA SER A 120 13.26 -0.02 -5.96
C SER A 120 12.62 1.19 -5.28
N GLN A 121 13.39 1.91 -4.46
CA GLN A 121 12.90 3.11 -3.76
C GLN A 121 12.61 4.24 -4.76
N ARG A 122 13.50 4.50 -5.71
CA ARG A 122 13.29 5.52 -6.73
C ARG A 122 12.07 5.20 -7.60
N GLY A 123 11.91 3.95 -8.02
CA GLY A 123 10.73 3.47 -8.73
C GLY A 123 9.45 3.66 -7.91
N PHE A 124 9.48 3.37 -6.61
CA PHE A 124 8.35 3.59 -5.72
C PHE A 124 7.97 5.09 -5.63
N LEU A 125 8.93 5.99 -5.56
CA LEU A 125 8.69 7.43 -5.54
C LEU A 125 8.10 7.95 -6.87
N ARG A 126 8.52 7.35 -8.00
CA ARG A 126 8.07 7.71 -9.35
C ARG A 126 6.72 7.15 -9.75
N ARG A 127 6.27 6.04 -9.15
CA ARG A 127 5.18 5.19 -9.66
C ARG A 127 3.88 5.90 -10.01
N LEU A 128 3.58 7.03 -9.37
CA LEU A 128 2.34 7.76 -9.58
C LEU A 128 2.44 8.85 -10.65
N LYS A 129 3.57 9.52 -10.71
CA LYS A 129 3.79 10.64 -11.64
C LYS A 129 4.46 10.19 -12.92
N GLU A 130 5.36 9.22 -12.81
CA GLU A 130 6.25 8.76 -13.87
C GLU A 130 6.30 7.23 -13.94
N PRO A 131 5.15 6.55 -14.17
CA PRO A 131 5.06 5.09 -14.06
C PRO A 131 5.97 4.34 -15.05
N ASP A 132 6.32 4.93 -16.19
CA ASP A 132 7.26 4.32 -17.14
C ASP A 132 8.70 4.36 -16.62
N LEU A 133 9.10 5.45 -15.98
CA LEU A 133 10.41 5.53 -15.33
C LEU A 133 10.47 4.62 -14.09
N ALA A 134 9.36 4.46 -13.37
CA ALA A 134 9.28 3.49 -12.27
C ALA A 134 9.45 2.04 -12.77
N LEU A 135 8.82 1.67 -13.91
CA LEU A 135 9.03 0.36 -14.53
C LEU A 135 10.48 0.15 -14.96
N ALA A 136 11.12 1.16 -15.54
CA ALA A 136 12.52 1.09 -15.92
C ALA A 136 13.41 0.84 -14.70
N ASP A 137 13.18 1.56 -13.60
CA ASP A 137 13.88 1.35 -12.34
C ASP A 137 13.68 -0.08 -11.79
N TYR A 138 12.44 -0.59 -11.75
CA TYR A 138 12.16 -1.95 -11.29
C TYR A 138 12.77 -3.01 -12.20
N ASN A 139 12.74 -2.82 -13.51
CA ASN A 139 13.38 -3.75 -14.45
C ASN A 139 14.90 -3.78 -14.24
N THR A 140 15.54 -2.63 -14.04
CA THR A 140 16.97 -2.55 -13.74
C THR A 140 17.29 -3.26 -12.41
N ALA A 141 16.49 -3.03 -11.37
CA ALA A 141 16.65 -3.73 -10.10
C ALA A 141 16.55 -5.25 -10.25
N LEU A 142 15.57 -5.74 -11.05
CA LEU A 142 15.38 -7.17 -11.29
C LEU A 142 16.42 -7.78 -12.23
N ASN A 143 17.06 -6.99 -13.08
CA ASN A 143 18.22 -7.44 -13.86
C ASN A 143 19.46 -7.65 -12.97
N ILE A 144 19.60 -6.84 -11.90
CA ILE A 144 20.68 -7.01 -10.91
C ILE A 144 20.37 -8.19 -9.98
N GLN A 145 19.11 -8.31 -9.51
CA GLN A 145 18.66 -9.35 -8.60
C GLN A 145 17.25 -9.80 -8.99
N ALA A 146 17.15 -10.89 -9.72
CA ALA A 146 15.89 -11.44 -10.23
C ALA A 146 14.93 -11.93 -9.13
N ASP A 147 15.46 -12.21 -7.94
CA ASP A 147 14.73 -12.76 -6.79
C ASP A 147 14.49 -11.69 -5.71
N ALA A 148 14.17 -10.47 -6.12
CA ALA A 148 13.84 -9.36 -5.22
C ALA A 148 12.31 -9.24 -5.06
N PRO A 149 11.69 -9.88 -4.03
CA PRO A 149 10.23 -9.98 -3.93
C PRO A 149 9.54 -8.63 -3.72
N VAL A 150 10.20 -7.69 -3.04
CA VAL A 150 9.67 -6.31 -2.88
C VAL A 150 9.59 -5.61 -4.23
N VAL A 151 10.60 -5.76 -5.09
CA VAL A 151 10.64 -5.14 -6.42
C VAL A 151 9.55 -5.74 -7.32
N LEU A 152 9.41 -7.08 -7.31
CA LEU A 152 8.35 -7.79 -8.03
C LEU A 152 6.96 -7.28 -7.59
N THR A 153 6.72 -7.17 -6.28
CA THR A 153 5.44 -6.67 -5.74
C THR A 153 5.16 -5.23 -6.20
N ASN A 154 6.17 -4.36 -6.17
CA ASN A 154 6.03 -2.97 -6.60
C ASN A 154 5.82 -2.85 -8.12
N ARG A 155 6.49 -3.68 -8.92
CA ARG A 155 6.31 -3.73 -10.37
C ARG A 155 4.92 -4.23 -10.75
N ALA A 156 4.44 -5.27 -10.06
CA ALA A 156 3.09 -5.78 -10.22
C ALA A 156 2.02 -4.70 -9.99
N TRP A 157 2.22 -3.82 -9.00
CA TRP A 157 1.31 -2.70 -8.77
C TRP A 157 1.18 -1.79 -10.01
N ILE A 158 2.29 -1.49 -10.72
CA ILE A 158 2.23 -0.73 -11.97
C ILE A 158 1.44 -1.51 -13.05
N TYR A 159 1.70 -2.82 -13.18
CA TYR A 159 0.95 -3.64 -14.15
C TYR A 159 -0.55 -3.67 -13.83
N MET A 160 -0.93 -3.80 -12.56
CA MET A 160 -2.33 -3.72 -12.11
C MET A 160 -2.97 -2.38 -12.48
N SER A 161 -2.28 -1.25 -12.23
CA SER A 161 -2.78 0.09 -12.56
C SER A 161 -3.00 0.30 -14.05
N ARG A 162 -2.37 -0.53 -14.89
CA ARG A 162 -2.51 -0.56 -16.36
C ARG A 162 -3.43 -1.69 -16.86
N ASN A 163 -4.16 -2.34 -15.97
CA ASN A 163 -5.01 -3.51 -16.25
C ASN A 163 -4.27 -4.69 -16.89
N ARG A 164 -2.93 -4.77 -16.73
CA ARG A 164 -2.11 -5.89 -17.20
C ARG A 164 -2.08 -6.99 -16.13
N PHE A 165 -3.24 -7.56 -15.84
CA PHE A 165 -3.45 -8.44 -14.69
C PHE A 165 -2.64 -9.73 -14.78
N ASP A 166 -2.53 -10.36 -15.97
CA ASP A 166 -1.75 -11.59 -16.14
C ASP A 166 -0.26 -11.38 -15.83
N THR A 167 0.30 -10.25 -16.29
CA THR A 167 1.69 -9.89 -16.01
C THR A 167 1.89 -9.60 -14.52
N ALA A 168 0.93 -8.93 -13.89
CA ALA A 168 0.95 -8.68 -12.45
C ALA A 168 0.92 -9.98 -11.64
N LEU A 169 0.09 -10.96 -12.03
CA LEU A 169 0.01 -12.27 -11.37
C LEU A 169 1.33 -13.03 -11.44
N GLN A 170 2.06 -12.97 -12.56
CA GLN A 170 3.38 -13.59 -12.68
C GLN A 170 4.37 -13.06 -11.62
N ASP A 171 4.46 -11.73 -11.50
CA ASP A 171 5.31 -11.09 -10.51
C ASP A 171 4.86 -11.38 -9.07
N LEU A 172 3.56 -11.34 -8.81
CA LEU A 172 3.01 -11.58 -7.47
C LEU A 172 3.17 -13.02 -7.02
N ASN A 173 2.97 -14.00 -7.91
CA ASN A 173 3.20 -15.40 -7.61
C ASN A 173 4.66 -15.62 -7.21
N LYS A 174 5.59 -15.13 -8.03
CA LYS A 174 7.01 -15.23 -7.72
C LYS A 174 7.38 -14.51 -6.42
N ALA A 175 6.81 -13.33 -6.17
CA ALA A 175 7.06 -12.60 -4.93
C ALA A 175 6.58 -13.37 -3.70
N ILE A 176 5.40 -13.98 -3.76
CA ILE A 176 4.82 -14.75 -2.63
C ILE A 176 5.65 -16.01 -2.36
N GLU A 177 6.17 -16.67 -3.37
CA GLU A 177 7.07 -17.83 -3.20
C GLU A 177 8.39 -17.45 -2.53
N LEU A 178 8.91 -16.26 -2.80
CA LEU A 178 10.17 -15.76 -2.28
C LEU A 178 10.06 -15.14 -0.88
N PHE A 179 8.90 -14.62 -0.51
CA PHE A 179 8.70 -14.03 0.81
C PHE A 179 8.52 -15.10 1.90
N PRO A 180 9.05 -14.87 3.12
CA PRO A 180 8.54 -15.56 4.30
C PRO A 180 7.02 -15.33 4.43
N PRO A 181 6.24 -16.32 4.89
CA PRO A 181 4.76 -16.24 4.92
C PRO A 181 4.21 -14.96 5.56
N ALA A 182 4.83 -14.49 6.65
CA ALA A 182 4.44 -13.27 7.35
C ALA A 182 4.78 -11.97 6.59
N ALA A 183 5.71 -12.00 5.63
CA ALA A 183 6.09 -10.83 4.83
C ALA A 183 5.32 -10.74 3.50
N ALA A 184 4.56 -11.77 3.14
CA ALA A 184 3.86 -11.86 1.86
C ALA A 184 2.50 -11.12 1.84
N ALA A 185 2.07 -10.52 2.95
CA ALA A 185 0.71 -9.96 3.10
C ALA A 185 0.36 -8.96 1.99
N ARG A 186 1.26 -8.02 1.68
CA ARG A 186 1.04 -7.04 0.62
C ARG A 186 0.95 -7.69 -0.76
N ALA A 187 1.83 -8.65 -1.06
CA ALA A 187 1.80 -9.35 -2.35
C ALA A 187 0.51 -10.16 -2.48
N ARG A 188 0.04 -10.81 -1.41
CA ARG A 188 -1.26 -11.50 -1.37
C ARG A 188 -2.42 -10.54 -1.53
N TYR A 189 -2.41 -9.40 -0.84
CA TYR A 189 -3.44 -8.38 -1.04
C TYR A 189 -3.53 -7.95 -2.51
N TYR A 190 -2.40 -7.65 -3.16
CA TYR A 190 -2.40 -7.28 -4.57
C TYR A 190 -2.83 -8.43 -5.47
N ARG A 191 -2.43 -9.67 -5.18
CA ARG A 191 -2.86 -10.84 -5.96
C ARG A 191 -4.35 -11.11 -5.79
N GLY A 192 -4.87 -11.06 -4.57
CA GLY A 192 -6.29 -11.18 -4.28
C GLY A 192 -7.12 -10.10 -4.96
N PHE A 193 -6.68 -8.84 -4.93
CA PHE A 193 -7.31 -7.76 -5.68
C PHE A 193 -7.26 -8.00 -7.20
N THR A 194 -6.15 -8.54 -7.72
CA THR A 194 -6.00 -8.86 -9.14
C THR A 194 -6.96 -9.98 -9.56
N PHE A 195 -7.06 -11.06 -8.78
CA PHE A 195 -8.06 -12.11 -8.99
C PHE A 195 -9.50 -11.60 -8.94
N PHE A 196 -9.79 -10.69 -8.00
CA PHE A 196 -11.11 -10.04 -7.95
C PHE A 196 -11.43 -9.28 -9.24
N LYS A 197 -10.47 -8.52 -9.79
CA LYS A 197 -10.64 -7.80 -11.08
C LYS A 197 -10.85 -8.76 -12.25
N LEU A 198 -10.26 -9.94 -12.21
CA LEU A 198 -10.47 -11.03 -13.16
C LEU A 198 -11.75 -11.83 -12.90
N LYS A 199 -12.50 -11.51 -11.85
CA LYS A 199 -13.71 -12.22 -11.38
C LYS A 199 -13.43 -13.66 -10.91
N ASP A 200 -12.19 -13.98 -10.59
CA ASP A 200 -11.82 -15.24 -9.97
C ASP A 200 -11.92 -15.09 -8.43
N TYR A 201 -13.13 -15.26 -7.94
CA TYR A 201 -13.50 -14.88 -6.58
C TYR A 201 -12.94 -15.82 -5.50
N ALA A 202 -12.75 -17.10 -5.79
CA ALA A 202 -12.28 -18.06 -4.79
C ALA A 202 -10.82 -17.80 -4.37
N PRO A 203 -9.82 -17.71 -5.29
CA PRO A 203 -8.46 -17.34 -4.91
C PRO A 203 -8.37 -15.90 -4.41
N ALA A 204 -9.21 -14.97 -4.91
CA ALA A 204 -9.27 -13.61 -4.38
C ALA A 204 -9.61 -13.61 -2.88
N MET A 205 -10.65 -14.32 -2.48
CA MET A 205 -11.07 -14.42 -1.08
C MET A 205 -10.00 -15.07 -0.21
N SER A 206 -9.35 -16.13 -0.68
CA SER A 206 -8.27 -16.79 0.03
C SER A 206 -7.11 -15.85 0.34
N ASP A 207 -6.63 -15.12 -0.66
CA ASP A 207 -5.51 -14.19 -0.52
C ASP A 207 -5.86 -12.98 0.36
N LEU A 208 -7.07 -12.42 0.23
CA LEU A 208 -7.52 -11.28 1.04
C LEU A 208 -7.72 -11.69 2.51
N ASN A 209 -8.23 -12.89 2.78
CA ASN A 209 -8.35 -13.43 4.13
C ASN A 209 -6.97 -13.56 4.80
N GLU A 210 -5.98 -14.10 4.08
CA GLU A 210 -4.63 -14.23 4.63
C GLU A 210 -3.96 -12.86 4.81
N ALA A 211 -4.18 -11.91 3.91
CA ALA A 211 -3.68 -10.54 4.06
C ALA A 211 -4.26 -9.85 5.31
N VAL A 212 -5.57 -9.97 5.56
CA VAL A 212 -6.22 -9.46 6.78
C VAL A 212 -5.67 -10.13 8.04
N LYS A 213 -5.46 -11.44 8.01
CA LYS A 213 -4.94 -12.20 9.13
C LYS A 213 -3.50 -11.79 9.51
N VAL A 214 -2.65 -11.56 8.52
CA VAL A 214 -1.24 -11.20 8.72
C VAL A 214 -1.10 -9.72 9.10
N GLU A 215 -1.87 -8.84 8.47
CA GLU A 215 -1.83 -7.40 8.69
C GLU A 215 -3.19 -6.86 9.14
N PRO A 216 -3.68 -7.19 10.36
CA PRO A 216 -5.04 -6.83 10.80
C PRO A 216 -5.25 -5.31 10.96
N ASN A 217 -4.19 -4.52 11.03
CA ASN A 217 -4.28 -3.06 11.12
C ASN A 217 -4.24 -2.36 9.75
N ASN A 218 -3.93 -3.08 8.68
CA ASN A 218 -3.95 -2.54 7.33
C ASN A 218 -5.40 -2.43 6.83
N PRO A 219 -5.92 -1.22 6.49
CA PRO A 219 -7.28 -1.06 6.02
C PRO A 219 -7.53 -1.68 4.64
N ASP A 220 -6.55 -1.62 3.73
CA ASP A 220 -6.75 -1.91 2.32
C ASP A 220 -7.29 -3.32 2.01
N PRO A 221 -6.82 -4.41 2.65
CA PRO A 221 -7.38 -5.73 2.44
C PRO A 221 -8.86 -5.85 2.85
N TYR A 222 -9.32 -5.13 3.90
CA TYR A 222 -10.73 -5.10 4.28
C TYR A 222 -11.58 -4.45 3.21
N LEU A 223 -11.13 -3.32 2.67
CA LEU A 223 -11.85 -2.65 1.58
C LEU A 223 -12.01 -3.56 0.36
N ALA A 224 -10.91 -4.18 -0.06
CA ALA A 224 -10.92 -5.08 -1.23
C ALA A 224 -11.78 -6.32 -0.98
N ARG A 225 -11.77 -6.87 0.25
CA ARG A 225 -12.60 -8.03 0.61
C ARG A 225 -14.08 -7.63 0.69
N GLY A 226 -14.40 -6.48 1.25
CA GLY A 226 -15.75 -5.95 1.26
C GLY A 226 -16.31 -5.69 -0.15
N GLU A 227 -15.50 -5.15 -1.07
CA GLU A 227 -15.86 -5.01 -2.49
C GLU A 227 -16.11 -6.38 -3.16
N LEU A 228 -15.30 -7.38 -2.86
CA LEU A 228 -15.46 -8.76 -3.33
C LEU A 228 -16.75 -9.40 -2.77
N GLU A 229 -16.98 -9.28 -1.47
CA GLU A 229 -18.16 -9.80 -0.78
C GLU A 229 -19.45 -9.15 -1.32
N GLN A 230 -19.42 -7.84 -1.55
CA GLN A 230 -20.53 -7.12 -2.20
C GLN A 230 -20.82 -7.68 -3.60
N ALA A 231 -19.78 -7.93 -4.40
CA ALA A 231 -19.92 -8.50 -5.73
C ALA A 231 -20.54 -9.92 -5.71
N GLN A 232 -20.31 -10.66 -4.62
CA GLN A 232 -20.92 -11.97 -4.36
C GLN A 232 -22.26 -11.89 -3.62
N GLN A 233 -22.80 -10.69 -3.38
CA GLN A 233 -24.03 -10.43 -2.63
C GLN A 233 -23.98 -10.89 -1.16
N LEU A 234 -22.81 -11.07 -0.60
CA LEU A 234 -22.57 -11.37 0.81
C LEU A 234 -22.63 -10.08 1.65
N TYR A 235 -23.79 -9.44 1.63
CA TYR A 235 -23.96 -8.06 2.09
C TYR A 235 -23.59 -7.83 3.56
N ASP A 236 -23.94 -8.75 4.46
CA ASP A 236 -23.61 -8.62 5.88
C ASP A 236 -22.09 -8.72 6.14
N ALA A 237 -21.38 -9.53 5.36
CA ALA A 237 -19.93 -9.61 5.42
C ALA A 237 -19.30 -8.31 4.88
N ALA A 238 -19.76 -7.84 3.73
CA ALA A 238 -19.29 -6.61 3.12
C ALA A 238 -19.47 -5.40 4.06
N LEU A 239 -20.62 -5.29 4.75
CA LEU A 239 -20.85 -4.22 5.74
C LEU A 239 -19.83 -4.27 6.86
N ARG A 240 -19.53 -5.46 7.41
CA ARG A 240 -18.51 -5.61 8.45
C ARG A 240 -17.13 -5.16 7.98
N ASP A 241 -16.74 -5.52 6.77
CA ASP A 241 -15.44 -5.16 6.20
C ASP A 241 -15.33 -3.66 5.89
N PHE A 242 -16.38 -3.03 5.38
CA PHE A 242 -16.40 -1.58 5.19
C PHE A 242 -16.37 -0.82 6.53
N ASP A 243 -17.01 -1.34 7.57
CA ASP A 243 -16.93 -0.78 8.92
C ASP A 243 -15.51 -0.95 9.51
N GLU A 244 -14.87 -2.11 9.33
CA GLU A 244 -13.47 -2.35 9.75
C GLU A 244 -12.48 -1.46 8.99
N PHE A 245 -12.70 -1.25 7.68
CA PHE A 245 -11.94 -0.27 6.92
C PHE A 245 -12.10 1.14 7.51
N SER A 246 -13.33 1.58 7.75
CA SER A 246 -13.63 2.93 8.25
C SER A 246 -13.04 3.19 9.65
N LYS A 247 -13.01 2.18 10.51
CA LYS A 247 -12.33 2.25 11.83
C LYS A 247 -10.83 2.50 11.70
N ARG A 248 -10.16 1.85 10.73
CA ARG A 248 -8.72 1.96 10.51
C ARG A 248 -8.34 3.17 9.68
N ALA A 249 -9.26 3.61 8.83
CA ALA A 249 -9.10 4.69 7.88
C ALA A 249 -10.20 5.76 8.02
N PRO A 250 -10.37 6.41 9.21
CA PRO A 250 -11.54 7.23 9.51
C PRO A 250 -11.67 8.51 8.66
N ARG A 251 -10.61 8.92 7.99
CA ARG A 251 -10.63 10.08 7.07
C ARG A 251 -10.79 9.70 5.61
N ASN A 252 -10.89 8.41 5.29
CA ASN A 252 -11.05 7.93 3.92
C ASN A 252 -12.52 7.60 3.66
N PRO A 253 -13.21 8.28 2.74
CA PRO A 253 -14.64 8.09 2.51
C PRO A 253 -14.99 6.74 1.87
N ARG A 254 -14.02 5.98 1.33
CA ARG A 254 -14.29 4.76 0.56
C ARG A 254 -15.08 3.70 1.33
N GLY A 255 -14.80 3.52 2.62
CA GLY A 255 -15.56 2.59 3.46
C GLY A 255 -17.02 3.00 3.61
N LEU A 256 -17.26 4.30 3.82
CA LEU A 256 -18.63 4.84 3.90
C LEU A 256 -19.36 4.74 2.56
N ILE A 257 -18.67 4.95 1.44
CA ILE A 257 -19.23 4.80 0.09
C ILE A 257 -19.59 3.33 -0.17
N GLY A 258 -18.71 2.39 0.15
CA GLY A 258 -18.96 0.95 0.03
C GLY A 258 -20.14 0.52 0.89
N ARG A 259 -20.16 0.97 2.17
CA ARG A 259 -21.29 0.72 3.09
C ARG A 259 -22.60 1.28 2.55
N GLY A 260 -22.60 2.53 2.04
CA GLY A 260 -23.77 3.14 1.42
C GLY A 260 -24.28 2.34 0.23
N SER A 261 -23.37 1.86 -0.63
CA SER A 261 -23.72 1.03 -1.80
C SER A 261 -24.38 -0.30 -1.42
N VAL A 262 -23.90 -0.97 -0.37
CA VAL A 262 -24.53 -2.21 0.13
C VAL A 262 -25.89 -1.94 0.76
N LEU A 263 -26.02 -0.87 1.55
CA LEU A 263 -27.28 -0.47 2.18
C LEU A 263 -28.33 -0.14 1.12
N GLU A 264 -27.95 0.52 0.04
CA GLU A 264 -28.81 0.81 -1.10
C GLU A 264 -29.26 -0.49 -1.80
N ALA A 265 -28.33 -1.41 -2.07
CA ALA A 265 -28.62 -2.71 -2.69
C ALA A 265 -29.58 -3.58 -1.84
N THR A 266 -29.59 -3.36 -0.52
CA THR A 266 -30.49 -4.06 0.42
C THR A 266 -31.77 -3.28 0.76
N GLY A 267 -32.07 -2.18 0.04
CA GLY A 267 -33.28 -1.38 0.22
C GLY A 267 -33.29 -0.47 1.46
N ARG A 268 -32.16 -0.35 2.17
CA ARG A 268 -32.00 0.49 3.38
C ARG A 268 -31.63 1.93 3.01
N SER A 269 -32.46 2.56 2.16
CA SER A 269 -32.16 3.84 1.50
C SER A 269 -31.86 4.99 2.47
N LYS A 270 -32.53 5.07 3.62
CA LYS A 270 -32.27 6.12 4.62
C LYS A 270 -30.87 6.00 5.23
N GLU A 271 -30.45 4.78 5.53
CA GLU A 271 -29.11 4.52 6.08
C GLU A 271 -28.01 4.69 5.01
N ALA A 272 -28.31 4.32 3.76
CA ALA A 272 -27.44 4.57 2.63
C ALA A 272 -27.20 6.07 2.42
N LEU A 273 -28.27 6.88 2.47
CA LEU A 273 -28.18 8.34 2.38
C LEU A 273 -27.24 8.91 3.45
N LEU A 274 -27.43 8.51 4.71
CA LEU A 274 -26.57 8.95 5.81
C LEU A 274 -25.10 8.56 5.61
N ALA A 275 -24.84 7.36 5.08
CA ALA A 275 -23.48 6.92 4.79
C ALA A 275 -22.82 7.79 3.70
N TYR A 276 -23.54 8.12 2.64
CA TYR A 276 -23.03 9.01 1.58
C TYR A 276 -22.88 10.46 2.06
N GLU A 277 -23.78 10.97 2.90
CA GLU A 277 -23.63 12.30 3.51
C GLU A 277 -22.36 12.39 4.37
N ASN A 278 -22.09 11.38 5.18
CA ASN A 278 -20.85 11.29 5.95
C ASN A 278 -19.61 11.19 5.04
N ALA A 279 -19.70 10.47 3.91
CA ALA A 279 -18.62 10.40 2.93
C ALA A 279 -18.34 11.78 2.29
N VAL A 280 -19.40 12.53 1.94
CA VAL A 280 -19.31 13.91 1.42
C VAL A 280 -18.73 14.86 2.48
N ALA A 281 -19.10 14.69 3.76
CA ALA A 281 -18.52 15.50 4.83
C ALA A 281 -17.00 15.30 4.98
N LEU A 282 -16.51 14.07 4.73
CA LEU A 282 -15.06 13.78 4.73
C LEU A 282 -14.36 14.33 3.48
N GLU A 283 -14.98 14.23 2.31
CA GLU A 283 -14.43 14.67 1.03
C GLU A 283 -15.51 15.36 0.19
N PRO A 284 -15.69 16.68 0.37
CA PRO A 284 -16.77 17.44 -0.29
C PRO A 284 -16.75 17.41 -1.82
N ALA A 285 -15.61 17.14 -2.42
CA ALA A 285 -15.44 17.03 -3.89
C ALA A 285 -15.55 15.59 -4.41
N ASN A 286 -15.92 14.60 -3.57
CA ASN A 286 -16.02 13.22 -4.01
C ASN A 286 -17.25 13.02 -4.92
N ALA A 287 -17.00 12.91 -6.23
CA ALA A 287 -18.05 12.83 -7.23
C ALA A 287 -18.98 11.60 -7.04
N GLN A 288 -18.43 10.46 -6.61
CA GLN A 288 -19.22 9.24 -6.39
C GLN A 288 -20.19 9.41 -5.21
N ALA A 289 -19.70 9.94 -4.08
CA ALA A 289 -20.52 10.15 -2.89
C ALA A 289 -21.59 11.24 -3.15
N LEU A 290 -21.24 12.33 -3.85
CA LEU A 290 -22.16 13.38 -4.23
C LEU A 290 -23.30 12.84 -5.11
N ALA A 291 -22.95 12.13 -6.19
CA ALA A 291 -23.95 11.59 -7.11
C ALA A 291 -24.90 10.59 -6.44
N ALA A 292 -24.38 9.72 -5.57
CA ALA A 292 -25.20 8.75 -4.86
C ALA A 292 -26.13 9.42 -3.84
N ARG A 293 -25.62 10.39 -3.07
CA ARG A 293 -26.42 11.20 -2.13
C ARG A 293 -27.57 11.92 -2.84
N ASP A 294 -27.25 12.63 -3.93
CA ASP A 294 -28.23 13.50 -4.61
C ASP A 294 -29.31 12.66 -5.30
N ARG A 295 -28.96 11.50 -5.85
CA ARG A 295 -29.90 10.52 -6.38
C ARG A 295 -30.88 10.03 -5.29
N LEU A 296 -30.38 9.65 -4.11
CA LEU A 296 -31.24 9.16 -3.02
C LEU A 296 -32.13 10.24 -2.44
N ARG A 297 -31.66 11.49 -2.32
CA ARG A 297 -32.46 12.63 -1.90
C ARG A 297 -33.62 12.87 -2.84
N SER A 298 -33.36 12.95 -4.15
CA SER A 298 -34.40 13.17 -5.15
C SER A 298 -35.48 12.09 -5.15
N THR A 299 -35.12 10.84 -4.87
CA THR A 299 -36.09 9.74 -4.77
C THR A 299 -36.94 9.81 -3.48
N GLN A 300 -36.36 10.28 -2.38
CA GLN A 300 -37.12 10.50 -1.13
C GLN A 300 -38.07 11.67 -1.25
N ASP A 301 -37.64 12.80 -1.79
CA ASP A 301 -38.48 14.00 -1.99
C ASP A 301 -39.68 13.69 -2.90
N ALA A 302 -39.47 12.91 -3.97
CA ALA A 302 -40.55 12.46 -4.86
C ALA A 302 -41.54 11.51 -4.16
N GLY A 303 -41.04 10.62 -3.28
CA GLY A 303 -41.87 9.73 -2.48
C GLY A 303 -42.71 10.44 -1.40
N ASP A 304 -42.18 11.50 -0.84
CA ASP A 304 -42.87 12.30 0.18
C ASP A 304 -43.92 13.27 -0.41
N GLN A 305 -43.71 13.72 -1.67
CA GLN A 305 -44.71 14.52 -2.41
C GLN A 305 -45.89 13.68 -2.96
N ALA A 306 -45.71 12.36 -3.07
CA ALA A 306 -46.73 11.43 -3.58
C ALA A 306 -47.66 10.89 -2.49
N LYS A 307 -47.42 11.22 -1.23
CA LYS A 307 -48.25 10.88 -0.05
C LYS A 307 -49.15 12.04 0.36
#